data_0480f3c92ea7eea78649aed65a5fd5b7
#
_entry.id   0480f3c92ea7eea78649aed65a5fd5b7
#
_cell.length_a   1.000
_cell.length_b   1.000
_cell.length_c   1.000
_cell.angle_alpha   90.00
_cell.angle_beta   90.00
_cell.angle_gamma   90.00
#
_symmetry.space_group_name_H-M   'P 1'
#
loop_
_entity.id
_entity.type
_entity.pdbx_description
1 polymer ?
#
loop_
_entity_poly.entity_id
_entity_poly.type
_entity_poly.pdbx_seq_one_letter_code
_entity_poly.pdbx_strand_id
1 'polypeptide(L)'
;MYIIKILIAVIVISSVALPQLNDTTYSLSTEIGVGYSRYFTTMDYDDLNQNGFSGTVKVMWNPEHLLSIGLETGYQQLYSLDVSDYDTEFGNTNVSASMYTVPIFIVFAMKVLPNIKLSAGSGVYLLFNSGEAFGDVLNSNQISIGAHVGASYTYPINNSMAIGGELLYSYFSKLQDQTVAIQFLFVYDFLKW
;
A
#
# COMPACT_ATOMS: atom_id res chain seq x y z
N MET A 1 -12.61 25.58 0.51
CA MET A 1 -14.08 25.55 0.30
C MET A 1 -14.51 24.79 -0.96
N TYR A 2 -13.73 24.78 -2.06
CA TYR A 2 -14.06 24.01 -3.30
C TYR A 2 -13.90 22.51 -3.14
N ILE A 3 -12.91 22.01 -2.40
CA ILE A 3 -12.66 20.55 -2.20
C ILE A 3 -13.84 19.87 -1.50
N ILE A 4 -14.44 20.52 -0.51
CA ILE A 4 -15.62 19.99 0.20
C ILE A 4 -16.83 19.88 -0.73
N LYS A 5 -17.01 20.83 -1.65
CA LYS A 5 -18.11 20.80 -2.64
C LYS A 5 -17.92 19.66 -3.64
N ILE A 6 -16.68 19.38 -4.06
CA ILE A 6 -16.35 18.27 -4.95
C ILE A 6 -16.60 16.92 -4.24
N LEU A 7 -16.19 16.81 -2.96
CA LEU A 7 -16.41 15.61 -2.16
C LEU A 7 -17.90 15.31 -1.97
N ILE A 8 -18.71 16.34 -1.67
CA ILE A 8 -20.18 16.23 -1.55
C ILE A 8 -20.81 15.85 -2.90
N ALA A 9 -20.36 16.42 -4.01
CA ALA A 9 -20.86 16.09 -5.35
C ALA A 9 -20.56 14.62 -5.71
N VAL A 10 -19.38 14.11 -5.39
CA VAL A 10 -19.01 12.69 -5.60
C VAL A 10 -19.90 11.76 -4.76
N ILE A 11 -20.18 12.11 -3.49
CA ILE A 11 -21.05 11.33 -2.62
C ILE A 11 -22.50 11.33 -3.12
N VAL A 12 -23.00 12.46 -3.64
CA VAL A 12 -24.38 12.56 -4.16
C VAL A 12 -24.53 11.81 -5.50
N ILE A 13 -23.52 11.83 -6.37
CA ILE A 13 -23.56 11.10 -7.63
C ILE A 13 -23.50 9.59 -7.41
N SER A 14 -22.77 9.11 -6.40
CA SER A 14 -22.70 7.69 -6.07
C SER A 14 -24.01 7.14 -5.51
N SER A 15 -24.87 7.97 -4.92
CA SER A 15 -26.17 7.53 -4.40
C SER A 15 -27.27 7.34 -5.47
N VAL A 16 -27.07 7.83 -6.69
CA VAL A 16 -28.06 7.80 -7.76
C VAL A 16 -27.81 6.65 -8.77
N ALA A 17 -26.63 6.03 -8.78
CA ALA A 17 -26.22 5.06 -9.79
C ALA A 17 -26.12 3.62 -9.28
N LEU A 18 -26.94 3.21 -8.30
CA LEU A 18 -26.92 1.83 -7.82
C LEU A 18 -27.87 0.96 -8.62
N PRO A 19 -27.41 0.07 -9.50
CA PRO A 19 -28.23 -1.04 -9.94
C PRO A 19 -28.54 -1.90 -8.73
N GLN A 20 -29.82 -2.15 -8.45
CA GLN A 20 -30.25 -3.16 -7.50
C GLN A 20 -29.80 -4.53 -8.03
N LEU A 21 -28.62 -4.97 -7.63
CA LEU A 21 -28.19 -6.35 -7.78
C LEU A 21 -28.90 -7.16 -6.69
N ASN A 22 -29.91 -7.90 -7.11
CA ASN A 22 -30.75 -8.76 -6.27
C ASN A 22 -30.10 -10.10 -5.91
N ASP A 23 -28.78 -10.21 -5.87
CA ASP A 23 -28.10 -11.39 -5.38
C ASP A 23 -27.21 -10.99 -4.19
N THR A 24 -27.78 -11.19 -3.01
CA THR A 24 -27.14 -11.05 -1.72
C THR A 24 -26.09 -12.16 -1.54
N THR A 25 -24.87 -11.88 -1.91
CA THR A 25 -23.78 -12.86 -1.78
C THR A 25 -22.72 -12.31 -0.84
N TYR A 26 -22.62 -12.89 0.33
CA TYR A 26 -21.47 -12.66 1.21
C TYR A 26 -20.26 -13.36 0.66
N SER A 27 -19.10 -12.75 0.70
CA SER A 27 -17.87 -13.44 0.32
C SER A 27 -16.69 -13.06 1.22
N LEU A 28 -15.77 -14.01 1.35
CA LEU A 28 -14.43 -13.79 1.85
C LEU A 28 -13.47 -13.92 0.67
N SER A 29 -12.66 -12.89 0.48
CA SER A 29 -11.66 -12.85 -0.60
C SER A 29 -10.26 -12.62 -0.07
N THR A 30 -9.28 -13.15 -0.78
CA THR A 30 -7.88 -12.79 -0.63
C THR A 30 -7.47 -11.95 -1.84
N GLU A 31 -6.81 -10.83 -1.57
CA GLU A 31 -6.26 -9.95 -2.60
C GLU A 31 -4.74 -9.93 -2.44
N ILE A 32 -4.01 -10.23 -3.50
CA ILE A 32 -2.55 -10.24 -3.52
C ILE A 32 -2.09 -9.21 -4.54
N GLY A 33 -1.35 -8.21 -4.08
CA GLY A 33 -0.76 -7.16 -4.89
C GLY A 33 0.76 -7.33 -4.95
N VAL A 34 1.35 -7.16 -6.13
CA VAL A 34 2.81 -7.12 -6.32
C VAL A 34 3.16 -6.03 -7.32
N GLY A 35 4.18 -5.26 -7.02
CA GLY A 35 4.52 -4.16 -7.90
C GLY A 35 5.69 -3.31 -7.43
N TYR A 36 5.67 -2.08 -7.84
CA TYR A 36 6.70 -1.10 -7.65
C TYR A 36 6.21 0.05 -6.80
N SER A 37 7.07 0.56 -5.92
CA SER A 37 6.80 1.73 -5.10
C SER A 37 7.88 2.79 -5.23
N ARG A 38 7.48 4.04 -5.07
CA ARG A 38 8.38 5.18 -4.92
C ARG A 38 8.15 5.84 -3.57
N TYR A 39 9.23 6.00 -2.84
CA TYR A 39 9.27 6.69 -1.56
C TYR A 39 9.58 8.17 -1.77
N PHE A 40 8.86 9.04 -1.08
CA PHE A 40 9.06 10.48 -1.09
C PHE A 40 9.47 10.92 0.30
N THR A 41 10.72 11.32 0.43
CA THR A 41 11.32 11.76 1.68
C THR A 41 11.95 13.14 1.51
N THR A 42 12.12 13.82 2.62
CA THR A 42 12.85 15.09 2.70
C THR A 42 14.38 14.92 2.77
N MET A 43 14.86 13.67 2.83
CA MET A 43 16.29 13.37 2.77
C MET A 43 16.82 13.66 1.36
N ASP A 44 17.78 14.58 1.28
CA ASP A 44 18.41 15.00 0.01
C ASP A 44 19.84 14.44 -0.05
N TYR A 45 19.93 13.18 -0.55
CA TYR A 45 21.19 12.50 -0.84
C TYR A 45 21.16 12.04 -2.29
N ASP A 46 22.17 12.42 -3.07
CA ASP A 46 22.25 12.13 -4.51
C ASP A 46 22.23 10.63 -4.84
N ASP A 47 22.78 9.79 -3.96
CA ASP A 47 22.88 8.33 -4.14
C ASP A 47 21.69 7.55 -3.53
N LEU A 48 20.66 8.24 -3.02
CA LEU A 48 19.52 7.59 -2.40
C LEU A 48 18.56 7.03 -3.45
N ASN A 49 18.51 5.69 -3.56
CA ASN A 49 17.51 5.03 -4.38
C ASN A 49 16.19 4.93 -3.62
N GLN A 50 15.22 5.76 -4.00
CA GLN A 50 13.88 5.85 -3.42
C GLN A 50 12.88 4.90 -4.08
N ASN A 51 13.33 4.03 -4.95
CA ASN A 51 12.49 3.11 -5.70
C ASN A 51 12.64 1.70 -5.16
N GLY A 52 11.52 1.00 -5.01
CA GLY A 52 11.55 -0.32 -4.41
C GLY A 52 10.42 -1.23 -4.84
N PHE A 53 10.50 -2.46 -4.39
CA PHE A 53 9.45 -3.46 -4.53
C PHE A 53 8.35 -3.21 -3.49
N SER A 54 7.10 -3.48 -3.88
CA SER A 54 5.94 -3.44 -3.00
C SER A 54 5.09 -4.68 -3.21
N GLY A 55 4.72 -5.33 -2.12
CA GLY A 55 3.79 -6.46 -2.15
C GLY A 55 2.80 -6.37 -1.00
N THR A 56 1.52 -6.65 -1.27
CA THR A 56 0.43 -6.61 -0.29
C THR A 56 -0.36 -7.90 -0.31
N VAL A 57 -0.87 -8.29 0.85
CA VAL A 57 -1.84 -9.38 1.01
C VAL A 57 -2.97 -8.85 1.87
N LYS A 58 -4.21 -8.93 1.37
CA LYS A 58 -5.42 -8.51 2.07
C LYS A 58 -6.38 -9.69 2.18
N VAL A 59 -7.01 -9.83 3.34
CA VAL A 59 -8.16 -10.73 3.53
C VAL A 59 -9.36 -9.84 3.77
N MET A 60 -10.33 -9.88 2.85
CA MET A 60 -11.47 -8.97 2.82
C MET A 60 -12.77 -9.75 3.03
N TRP A 61 -13.58 -9.27 3.96
CA TRP A 61 -14.97 -9.65 4.07
C TRP A 61 -15.82 -8.68 3.25
N ASN A 62 -16.57 -9.22 2.31
CA ASN A 62 -17.43 -8.49 1.40
C ASN A 62 -18.89 -8.83 1.77
N PRO A 63 -19.58 -8.03 2.59
CA PRO A 63 -21.00 -8.20 2.86
C PRO A 63 -21.82 -7.73 1.65
N GLU A 64 -23.14 -8.00 1.68
CA GLU A 64 -24.11 -7.58 0.64
C GLU A 64 -24.03 -6.11 0.25
N HIS A 65 -23.52 -5.27 1.13
CA HIS A 65 -23.43 -3.83 0.92
C HIS A 65 -22.13 -3.44 0.22
N LEU A 66 -22.09 -2.20 -0.25
CA LEU A 66 -20.97 -1.64 -1.01
C LEU A 66 -19.64 -1.58 -0.23
N LEU A 67 -19.69 -1.65 1.10
CA LEU A 67 -18.53 -1.51 1.99
C LEU A 67 -17.99 -2.88 2.39
N SER A 68 -16.73 -3.15 2.07
CA SER A 68 -15.96 -4.29 2.51
C SER A 68 -15.01 -3.88 3.63
N ILE A 69 -14.70 -4.80 4.54
CA ILE A 69 -13.71 -4.61 5.60
C ILE A 69 -12.72 -5.76 5.60
N GLY A 70 -11.46 -5.50 5.91
CA GLY A 70 -10.45 -6.55 5.95
C GLY A 70 -9.20 -6.18 6.72
N LEU A 71 -8.26 -7.12 6.69
CA LEU A 71 -6.92 -6.96 7.23
C LEU A 71 -5.91 -7.00 6.08
N GLU A 72 -4.92 -6.14 6.16
CA GLU A 72 -3.83 -6.04 5.19
C GLU A 72 -2.49 -6.19 5.90
N THR A 73 -1.60 -6.93 5.26
CA THR A 73 -0.17 -6.96 5.56
C THR A 73 0.63 -7.00 4.25
N GLY A 74 1.94 -6.90 4.33
CA GLY A 74 2.76 -6.91 3.13
C GLY A 74 4.22 -6.58 3.39
N TYR A 75 4.90 -6.20 2.34
CA TYR A 75 6.28 -5.75 2.35
C TYR A 75 6.42 -4.56 1.42
N GLN A 76 7.12 -3.52 1.85
CA GLN A 76 7.44 -2.37 1.02
C GLN A 76 8.86 -1.89 1.30
N GLN A 77 9.70 -1.91 0.28
CA GLN A 77 11.00 -1.27 0.33
C GLN A 77 10.83 0.23 0.19
N LEU A 78 11.41 0.99 1.11
CA LEU A 78 11.34 2.45 1.12
C LEU A 78 12.53 3.06 0.39
N TYR A 79 13.75 2.73 0.81
CA TYR A 79 14.95 3.19 0.13
C TYR A 79 16.11 2.20 0.29
N SER A 80 17.10 2.36 -0.58
CA SER A 80 18.44 1.80 -0.45
C SER A 80 19.48 2.84 -0.83
N LEU A 81 20.60 2.83 -0.10
CA LEU A 81 21.77 3.67 -0.32
C LEU A 81 22.97 2.74 -0.38
N ASP A 82 23.75 2.85 -1.44
CA ASP A 82 25.02 2.13 -1.62
C ASP A 82 26.07 3.13 -2.11
N VAL A 83 26.99 3.50 -1.24
CA VAL A 83 28.10 4.41 -1.55
C VAL A 83 29.41 3.64 -1.44
N SER A 84 30.07 3.46 -2.58
CA SER A 84 31.39 2.85 -2.64
C SER A 84 32.47 3.92 -2.53
N ASP A 85 33.58 3.58 -1.88
CA ASP A 85 34.75 4.46 -1.72
C ASP A 85 34.44 5.81 -1.04
N TYR A 86 33.56 5.79 -0.03
CA TYR A 86 33.31 6.99 0.77
C TYR A 86 34.57 7.40 1.50
N ASP A 87 35.11 8.59 1.17
CA ASP A 87 36.35 9.13 1.74
C ASP A 87 36.12 9.66 3.17
N THR A 88 36.83 9.08 4.12
CA THR A 88 36.78 9.49 5.52
C THR A 88 38.18 9.80 6.05
N GLU A 89 38.29 10.48 7.19
CA GLU A 89 39.57 10.73 7.87
C GLU A 89 40.35 9.44 8.20
N PHE A 90 39.69 8.27 8.19
CA PHE A 90 40.27 6.95 8.48
C PHE A 90 40.52 6.10 7.25
N GLY A 91 40.30 6.67 6.02
CA GLY A 91 40.41 5.97 4.74
C GLY A 91 39.07 5.73 4.07
N ASN A 92 39.11 5.08 2.90
CA ASN A 92 37.92 4.81 2.11
C ASN A 92 37.13 3.64 2.72
N THR A 93 35.82 3.76 2.80
CA THR A 93 34.93 2.71 3.23
C THR A 93 33.70 2.62 2.35
N ASN A 94 33.10 1.44 2.31
CA ASN A 94 31.79 1.27 1.70
C ASN A 94 30.71 1.52 2.76
N VAL A 95 29.71 2.29 2.42
CA VAL A 95 28.55 2.59 3.26
C VAL A 95 27.31 2.09 2.56
N SER A 96 26.54 1.23 3.21
CA SER A 96 25.23 0.85 2.71
C SER A 96 24.15 1.12 3.76
N ALA A 97 22.96 1.50 3.32
CA ALA A 97 21.79 1.65 4.19
C ALA A 97 20.52 1.26 3.42
N SER A 98 19.63 0.58 4.12
CA SER A 98 18.34 0.21 3.53
C SER A 98 17.22 0.29 4.56
N MET A 99 16.02 0.62 4.11
CA MET A 99 14.83 0.60 4.94
C MET A 99 13.68 -0.08 4.20
N TYR A 100 13.03 -0.99 4.91
CA TYR A 100 11.78 -1.59 4.45
C TYR A 100 10.74 -1.58 5.56
N THR A 101 9.49 -1.81 5.17
CA THR A 101 8.38 -1.81 6.12
C THR A 101 7.42 -2.96 5.88
N VAL A 102 6.78 -3.40 6.96
CA VAL A 102 5.68 -4.37 6.98
C VAL A 102 4.44 -3.67 7.55
N PRO A 103 3.43 -3.40 6.73
CA PRO A 103 2.14 -2.84 7.19
C PRO A 103 1.32 -3.90 7.93
N ILE A 104 0.55 -3.47 8.94
CA ILE A 104 -0.52 -4.23 9.59
C ILE A 104 -1.70 -3.28 9.72
N PHE A 105 -2.69 -3.43 8.84
CA PHE A 105 -3.76 -2.46 8.68
C PHE A 105 -5.15 -3.09 8.75
N ILE A 106 -6.10 -2.33 9.25
CA ILE A 106 -7.52 -2.54 8.98
C ILE A 106 -7.85 -1.70 7.75
N VAL A 107 -8.47 -2.35 6.76
CA VAL A 107 -8.81 -1.75 5.47
C VAL A 107 -10.31 -1.75 5.28
N PHE A 108 -10.83 -0.63 4.83
CA PHE A 108 -12.18 -0.46 4.34
C PHE A 108 -12.13 -0.25 2.83
N ALA A 109 -13.00 -0.91 2.09
CA ALA A 109 -13.07 -0.75 0.66
C ALA A 109 -14.51 -0.63 0.18
N MET A 110 -14.72 0.16 -0.87
CA MET A 110 -16.04 0.43 -1.44
C MET A 110 -16.00 0.27 -2.97
N LYS A 111 -16.91 -0.51 -3.52
CA LYS A 111 -17.13 -0.57 -4.97
C LYS A 111 -17.85 0.69 -5.42
N VAL A 112 -17.19 1.53 -6.22
CA VAL A 112 -17.76 2.75 -6.81
C VAL A 112 -18.36 2.48 -8.20
N LEU A 113 -17.75 1.52 -8.92
CA LEU A 113 -18.20 1.00 -10.21
C LEU A 113 -17.99 -0.51 -10.23
N PRO A 114 -18.61 -1.26 -11.15
CA PRO A 114 -18.52 -2.73 -11.19
C PRO A 114 -17.09 -3.28 -11.09
N ASN A 115 -16.13 -2.57 -11.69
CA ASN A 115 -14.73 -2.98 -11.76
C ASN A 115 -13.78 -2.05 -10.99
N ILE A 116 -14.28 -0.98 -10.36
CA ILE A 116 -13.47 0.01 -9.64
C ILE A 116 -13.82 -0.02 -8.16
N LYS A 117 -12.82 -0.21 -7.34
CA LYS A 117 -12.90 -0.20 -5.88
C LYS A 117 -11.97 0.86 -5.31
N LEU A 118 -12.46 1.66 -4.39
CA LEU A 118 -11.66 2.57 -3.57
C LEU A 118 -11.44 1.93 -2.21
N SER A 119 -10.25 2.09 -1.66
CA SER A 119 -9.87 1.58 -0.34
C SER A 119 -9.24 2.66 0.52
N ALA A 120 -9.40 2.51 1.82
CA ALA A 120 -8.68 3.28 2.83
C ALA A 120 -8.32 2.37 3.98
N GLY A 121 -7.09 2.44 4.45
CA GLY A 121 -6.59 1.64 5.56
C GLY A 121 -5.86 2.49 6.59
N SER A 122 -5.86 2.00 7.82
CA SER A 122 -5.12 2.61 8.93
C SER A 122 -4.60 1.53 9.87
N GLY A 123 -3.42 1.76 10.42
CA GLY A 123 -2.79 0.80 11.32
C GLY A 123 -1.34 1.18 11.65
N VAL A 124 -0.50 0.17 11.72
CA VAL A 124 0.91 0.34 12.06
C VAL A 124 1.82 -0.17 10.94
N TYR A 125 2.93 0.50 10.78
CA TYR A 125 4.07 0.07 10.00
C TYR A 125 5.18 -0.39 10.93
N LEU A 126 5.66 -1.61 10.76
CA LEU A 126 6.90 -2.09 11.35
C LEU A 126 8.04 -1.70 10.40
N LEU A 127 8.89 -0.76 10.82
CA LEU A 127 10.00 -0.24 10.05
C LEU A 127 11.28 -0.97 10.43
N PHE A 128 12.00 -1.45 9.46
CA PHE A 128 13.26 -2.17 9.62
C PHE A 128 14.35 -1.40 8.87
N ASN A 129 15.35 -0.93 9.63
CA ASN A 129 16.49 -0.24 9.09
C ASN A 129 17.73 -1.12 9.26
N SER A 130 18.52 -1.23 8.20
CA SER A 130 19.83 -1.86 8.22
C SER A 130 20.85 -0.89 7.65
N GLY A 131 21.96 -0.70 8.32
CA GLY A 131 23.09 0.10 7.86
C GLY A 131 24.38 -0.65 8.08
N GLU A 132 25.33 -0.55 7.15
CA GLU A 132 26.66 -1.09 7.23
C GLU A 132 27.69 0.01 6.96
N ALA A 133 28.65 0.18 7.86
CA ALA A 133 29.76 1.08 7.69
C ALA A 133 30.99 0.49 8.40
N PHE A 134 32.19 0.57 7.80
CA PHE A 134 33.45 0.05 8.35
C PHE A 134 33.42 -1.46 8.68
N GLY A 135 32.53 -2.25 8.05
CA GLY A 135 32.34 -3.67 8.32
C GLY A 135 31.46 -3.98 9.53
N ASP A 136 30.94 -2.96 10.21
CA ASP A 136 29.96 -3.12 11.28
C ASP A 136 28.54 -2.95 10.75
N VAL A 137 27.66 -3.88 11.13
CA VAL A 137 26.23 -3.87 10.75
C VAL A 137 25.38 -3.36 11.91
N LEU A 138 24.64 -2.29 11.67
CA LEU A 138 23.70 -1.69 12.62
C LEU A 138 22.28 -1.94 12.17
N ASN A 139 21.46 -2.56 13.01
CA ASN A 139 20.05 -2.79 12.77
C ASN A 139 19.20 -2.01 13.76
N SER A 140 18.14 -1.38 13.28
CA SER A 140 17.18 -0.66 14.12
C SER A 140 15.76 -0.93 13.65
N ASN A 141 14.90 -1.27 14.60
CA ASN A 141 13.47 -1.51 14.33
C ASN A 141 12.64 -0.42 14.99
N GLN A 142 11.63 0.05 14.28
CA GLN A 142 10.75 1.11 14.77
C GLN A 142 9.30 0.80 14.38
N ILE A 143 8.36 1.41 15.11
CA ILE A 143 6.92 1.35 14.80
C ILE A 143 6.47 2.76 14.44
N SER A 144 5.72 2.88 13.34
CA SER A 144 5.06 4.11 12.91
C SER A 144 3.58 3.84 12.73
N ILE A 145 2.74 4.75 13.22
CA ILE A 145 1.33 4.77 12.83
C ILE A 145 1.25 5.31 11.40
N GLY A 146 0.28 4.82 10.63
CA GLY A 146 0.07 5.32 9.30
C GLY A 146 -1.28 5.00 8.73
N ALA A 147 -1.49 5.49 7.53
CA ALA A 147 -2.70 5.29 6.75
C ALA A 147 -2.37 5.19 5.27
N HIS A 148 -3.24 4.54 4.52
CA HIS A 148 -3.18 4.56 3.07
C HIS A 148 -4.56 4.81 2.46
N VAL A 149 -4.56 5.25 1.21
CA VAL A 149 -5.72 5.26 0.34
C VAL A 149 -5.33 4.59 -0.97
N GLY A 150 -6.29 3.88 -1.56
CA GLY A 150 -6.05 3.14 -2.79
C GLY A 150 -7.22 3.20 -3.76
N ALA A 151 -6.90 2.96 -5.02
CA ALA A 151 -7.86 2.76 -6.08
C ALA A 151 -7.45 1.54 -6.89
N SER A 152 -8.36 0.60 -7.08
CA SER A 152 -8.10 -0.61 -7.85
C SER A 152 -9.11 -0.78 -8.98
N TYR A 153 -8.63 -1.30 -10.09
CA TYR A 153 -9.43 -1.77 -11.21
C TYR A 153 -9.22 -3.28 -11.36
N THR A 154 -10.31 -4.06 -11.36
CA THR A 154 -10.23 -5.51 -11.48
C THR A 154 -11.13 -6.01 -12.61
N TYR A 155 -10.63 -6.96 -13.38
CA TYR A 155 -11.35 -7.65 -14.44
C TYR A 155 -11.61 -9.09 -13.99
N PRO A 156 -12.89 -9.55 -13.93
CA PRO A 156 -13.22 -10.91 -13.55
C PRO A 156 -12.78 -11.90 -14.63
N ILE A 157 -12.03 -12.93 -14.24
CA ILE A 157 -11.65 -14.07 -15.11
C ILE A 157 -12.73 -15.12 -15.06
N ASN A 158 -13.26 -15.37 -13.86
CA ASN A 158 -14.35 -16.31 -13.59
C ASN A 158 -15.13 -15.88 -12.34
N ASN A 159 -16.06 -16.74 -11.87
CA ASN A 159 -16.92 -16.42 -10.72
C ASN A 159 -16.18 -16.24 -9.38
N SER A 160 -14.92 -16.65 -9.31
CA SER A 160 -14.13 -16.60 -8.05
C SER A 160 -12.79 -15.91 -8.19
N MET A 161 -12.37 -15.56 -9.40
CA MET A 161 -11.05 -14.97 -9.65
C MET A 161 -11.15 -13.72 -10.49
N ALA A 162 -10.37 -12.69 -10.10
CA ALA A 162 -10.18 -11.48 -10.89
C ALA A 162 -8.71 -11.07 -10.87
N ILE A 163 -8.29 -10.35 -11.91
CA ILE A 163 -6.98 -9.71 -12.01
C ILE A 163 -7.14 -8.23 -12.30
N GLY A 164 -6.13 -7.46 -11.95
CA GLY A 164 -6.19 -6.03 -12.20
C GLY A 164 -4.95 -5.27 -11.77
N GLY A 165 -5.15 -4.01 -11.47
CA GLY A 165 -4.13 -3.13 -10.95
C GLY A 165 -4.64 -2.30 -9.78
N GLU A 166 -3.73 -1.93 -8.89
CA GLU A 166 -3.99 -1.08 -7.75
C GLU A 166 -2.97 0.04 -7.68
N LEU A 167 -3.44 1.24 -7.41
CA LEU A 167 -2.64 2.40 -7.05
C LEU A 167 -2.84 2.67 -5.57
N LEU A 168 -1.75 2.71 -4.79
CA LEU A 168 -1.76 2.97 -3.36
C LEU A 168 -0.95 4.23 -3.07
N TYR A 169 -1.49 5.09 -2.21
CA TYR A 169 -0.79 6.20 -1.60
C TYR A 169 -0.76 5.98 -0.09
N SER A 170 0.42 5.97 0.51
CA SER A 170 0.63 5.70 1.92
C SER A 170 1.35 6.84 2.62
N TYR A 171 0.99 7.08 3.88
CA TYR A 171 1.59 8.10 4.74
C TYR A 171 2.09 7.48 6.05
N PHE A 172 3.32 7.82 6.43
CA PHE A 172 4.02 7.38 7.64
C PHE A 172 4.11 8.53 8.64
N SER A 173 3.33 8.47 9.70
CA SER A 173 3.24 9.56 10.69
C SER A 173 4.57 9.88 11.37
N LYS A 174 5.38 8.85 11.71
CA LYS A 174 6.65 9.05 12.42
C LYS A 174 7.72 9.66 11.53
N LEU A 175 7.78 9.27 10.26
CA LEU A 175 8.76 9.75 9.29
C LEU A 175 8.31 11.07 8.65
N GLN A 176 7.00 11.38 8.69
CA GLN A 176 6.34 12.45 7.94
C GLN A 176 6.53 12.33 6.41
N ASP A 177 6.76 11.10 5.96
CA ASP A 177 7.04 10.74 4.59
C ASP A 177 5.88 9.99 3.96
N GLN A 178 5.95 9.75 2.65
CA GLN A 178 4.88 9.16 1.86
C GLN A 178 5.44 8.20 0.82
N THR A 179 4.58 7.28 0.36
CA THR A 179 4.88 6.41 -0.78
C THR A 179 3.72 6.38 -1.76
N VAL A 180 4.06 6.17 -3.01
CA VAL A 180 3.11 5.79 -4.07
C VAL A 180 3.53 4.44 -4.60
N ALA A 181 2.61 3.48 -4.65
CA ALA A 181 2.86 2.16 -5.22
C ALA A 181 1.85 1.86 -6.33
N ILE A 182 2.34 1.21 -7.38
CA ILE A 182 1.52 0.64 -8.46
C ILE A 182 1.73 -0.87 -8.42
N GLN A 183 0.64 -1.62 -8.27
CA GLN A 183 0.69 -3.06 -8.11
C GLN A 183 -0.20 -3.75 -9.15
N PHE A 184 0.23 -4.90 -9.63
CA PHE A 184 -0.63 -5.89 -10.25
C PHE A 184 -1.41 -6.59 -9.12
N LEU A 185 -2.72 -6.73 -9.28
CA LEU A 185 -3.62 -7.26 -8.27
C LEU A 185 -4.23 -8.59 -8.75
N PHE A 186 -4.15 -9.61 -7.92
CA PHE A 186 -4.89 -10.86 -8.05
C PHE A 186 -5.89 -10.97 -6.91
N VAL A 187 -7.15 -11.26 -7.22
CA VAL A 187 -8.25 -11.42 -6.26
C VAL A 187 -8.81 -12.82 -6.38
N TYR A 188 -8.98 -13.48 -5.24
CA TYR A 188 -9.58 -14.81 -5.14
C TYR A 188 -10.65 -14.86 -4.06
N ASP A 189 -11.90 -15.09 -4.46
CA ASP A 189 -13.04 -15.31 -3.57
C ASP A 189 -13.06 -16.78 -3.17
N PHE A 190 -12.56 -17.10 -1.97
CA PHE A 190 -12.43 -18.49 -1.52
C PHE A 190 -13.66 -19.00 -0.77
N LEU A 191 -14.58 -18.12 -0.37
CA LEU A 191 -15.81 -18.48 0.31
C LEU A 191 -16.93 -17.55 -0.13
N LYS A 192 -18.07 -18.15 -0.54
CA LYS A 192 -19.30 -17.45 -0.95
C LYS A 192 -20.50 -18.14 -0.35
N TRP A 193 -21.45 -17.39 0.22
CA TRP A 193 -22.69 -17.95 0.79
C TRP A 193 -23.85 -16.97 0.69
#